data_470b74133ead0a476bccacedca34edaf
#
_entry.id   470b74133ead0a476bccacedca34edaf
#
_cell.length_a   1.000
_cell.length_b   1.000
_cell.length_c   1.000
_cell.angle_alpha   90.00
_cell.angle_beta   90.00
_cell.angle_gamma   90.00
#
_symmetry.space_group_name_H-M   'P 1'
#
loop_
_entity.id
_entity.type
_entity.pdbx_description
1 polymer ?
#
loop_
_entity_poly.entity_id
_entity_poly.type
_entity_poly.pdbx_seq_one_letter_code
_entity_poly.pdbx_strand_id
1 'polypeptide(L)'
;MNKKKYTLIFASTEQSRLQGSFSFSSTSFKICLFLFLFTIYFSIIGFIRVFNIDDSSAKIADLSEMNYKAIQLLDSLDDSTLIKSEEFLSSYLYNDSTIKIIPPVDGGYISKKIDNDSPHNGIDIVAKRGTDIKCPLDGIVVFVGEKGNLGNTLIISHPLGYFTIYGHNDKILVSEMEYVYQGDIISKLGSTGQTTGPHLHFEIWRNGKRINPITLINEYGEKDVSER
;
A
#
# COMPACT_ATOMS: atom_id res chain seq x y z
N MET A 1 27.25 48.12 -21.88
CA MET A 1 26.16 47.53 -21.10
C MET A 1 26.49 47.59 -19.61
N ASN A 2 25.81 48.48 -18.86
CA ASN A 2 26.05 48.66 -17.43
C ASN A 2 25.50 47.45 -16.65
N LYS A 3 26.39 46.60 -16.11
CA LYS A 3 25.98 45.46 -15.24
C LYS A 3 25.54 46.01 -13.89
N LYS A 4 24.27 45.92 -13.55
CA LYS A 4 23.74 46.29 -12.23
C LYS A 4 24.46 45.47 -11.16
N LYS A 5 25.03 46.15 -10.15
CA LYS A 5 25.63 45.52 -8.94
C LYS A 5 24.72 45.80 -7.76
N TYR A 6 24.56 44.83 -6.90
CA TYR A 6 23.85 44.96 -5.62
C TYR A 6 24.89 44.93 -4.50
N THR A 7 24.76 45.80 -3.51
CA THR A 7 25.69 45.88 -2.38
C THR A 7 24.89 45.70 -1.10
N LEU A 8 25.23 44.70 -0.34
CA LEU A 8 24.72 44.46 1.04
C LEU A 8 25.68 45.18 1.99
N ILE A 9 25.17 46.10 2.80
CA ILE A 9 25.92 46.83 3.80
C ILE A 9 25.45 46.41 5.17
N PHE A 10 26.34 45.86 5.98
CA PHE A 10 26.08 45.55 7.38
C PHE A 10 26.51 46.73 8.22
N ALA A 11 25.55 47.45 8.83
CA ALA A 11 25.80 48.54 9.77
C ALA A 11 25.43 48.06 11.18
N SER A 12 26.33 48.14 12.14
CA SER A 12 26.04 47.94 13.55
C SER A 12 25.64 49.29 14.17
N THR A 13 24.62 49.27 15.02
CA THR A 13 24.13 50.43 15.76
C THR A 13 24.95 50.75 17.01
N GLU A 14 25.87 49.88 17.39
CA GLU A 14 26.82 50.10 18.48
C GLU A 14 28.23 50.36 17.93
N GLN A 15 28.94 51.27 18.58
CA GLN A 15 30.25 51.87 18.17
C GLN A 15 31.42 50.88 18.06
N SER A 16 31.27 49.67 17.55
CA SER A 16 32.35 48.75 17.32
C SER A 16 32.52 48.36 15.85
N ARG A 17 33.67 48.63 15.37
CA ARG A 17 34.36 48.48 14.10
C ARG A 17 34.12 47.21 13.27
N LEU A 18 32.94 46.88 12.84
CA LEU A 18 32.76 45.89 11.77
C LEU A 18 31.82 46.47 10.70
N GLN A 19 32.40 47.27 9.79
CA GLN A 19 31.75 47.64 8.53
C GLN A 19 32.20 46.64 7.46
N GLY A 20 31.35 45.71 7.10
CA GLY A 20 31.56 44.83 5.96
C GLY A 20 30.57 45.17 4.84
N SER A 21 31.06 45.34 3.63
CA SER A 21 30.19 45.44 2.44
C SER A 21 30.56 44.34 1.47
N PHE A 22 29.55 43.60 1.02
CA PHE A 22 29.70 42.62 -0.06
C PHE A 22 28.96 43.09 -1.30
N SER A 23 29.66 43.19 -2.44
CA SER A 23 29.06 43.52 -3.71
C SER A 23 28.90 42.28 -4.61
N PHE A 24 27.69 42.05 -5.10
CA PHE A 24 27.39 40.95 -5.99
C PHE A 24 27.01 41.44 -7.38
N SER A 25 27.40 40.70 -8.41
CA SER A 25 26.83 40.91 -9.75
C SER A 25 25.35 40.53 -9.77
N SER A 26 24.57 41.14 -10.64
CA SER A 26 23.15 40.77 -10.82
C SER A 26 22.97 39.28 -11.09
N THR A 27 23.91 38.66 -11.78
CA THR A 27 23.87 37.19 -12.07
C THR A 27 24.13 36.35 -10.82
N SER A 28 25.15 36.72 -10.01
CA SER A 28 25.46 36.03 -8.76
C SER A 28 24.31 36.14 -7.76
N PHE A 29 23.64 37.31 -7.67
CA PHE A 29 22.47 37.46 -6.81
C PHE A 29 21.32 36.54 -7.22
N LYS A 30 21.02 36.43 -8.51
CA LYS A 30 19.98 35.53 -9.02
C LYS A 30 20.31 34.07 -8.73
N ILE A 31 21.56 33.64 -8.86
CA ILE A 31 21.99 32.27 -8.54
C ILE A 31 21.85 32.00 -7.04
N CYS A 32 22.29 32.92 -6.17
CA CYS A 32 22.14 32.76 -4.72
C CYS A 32 20.66 32.70 -4.31
N LEU A 33 19.80 33.53 -4.88
CA LEU A 33 18.37 33.54 -4.64
C LEU A 33 17.72 32.20 -5.09
N PHE A 34 18.12 31.73 -6.28
CA PHE A 34 17.63 30.44 -6.79
C PHE A 34 18.03 29.29 -5.88
N LEU A 35 19.29 29.21 -5.45
CA LEU A 35 19.78 28.20 -4.53
C LEU A 35 19.07 28.27 -3.17
N PHE A 36 18.81 29.46 -2.66
CA PHE A 36 18.08 29.64 -1.41
C PHE A 36 16.62 29.18 -1.52
N LEU A 37 15.92 29.53 -2.60
CA LEU A 37 14.55 29.05 -2.84
C LEU A 37 14.50 27.53 -3.08
N PHE A 38 15.52 26.98 -3.73
CA PHE A 38 15.66 25.54 -3.94
C PHE A 38 15.83 24.77 -2.61
N THR A 39 16.66 25.28 -1.69
CA THR A 39 16.81 24.65 -0.36
C THR A 39 15.54 24.71 0.47
N ILE A 40 14.81 25.83 0.43
CA ILE A 40 13.50 25.95 1.10
C ILE A 40 12.49 24.95 0.51
N TYR A 41 12.42 24.82 -0.81
CA TYR A 41 11.53 23.87 -1.48
C TYR A 41 11.77 22.43 -1.04
N PHE A 42 13.05 21.99 -1.02
CA PHE A 42 13.39 20.64 -0.54
C PHE A 42 13.16 20.43 0.95
N SER A 43 13.35 21.49 1.76
CA SER A 43 13.04 21.46 3.19
C SER A 43 11.54 21.26 3.43
N ILE A 44 10.69 21.95 2.66
CA ILE A 44 9.22 21.80 2.75
C ILE A 44 8.78 20.40 2.32
N ILE A 45 9.34 19.86 1.22
CA ILE A 45 9.03 18.50 0.79
C ILE A 45 9.46 17.47 1.83
N GLY A 46 10.64 17.64 2.42
CA GLY A 46 11.13 16.79 3.51
C GLY A 46 10.20 16.83 4.72
N PHE A 47 9.74 18.02 5.11
CA PHE A 47 8.80 18.23 6.19
C PHE A 47 7.44 17.55 5.93
N ILE A 48 6.89 17.72 4.71
CA ILE A 48 5.62 17.06 4.32
C ILE A 48 5.76 15.54 4.35
N ARG A 49 6.91 14.98 3.92
CA ARG A 49 7.15 13.53 4.01
C ARG A 49 7.21 13.03 5.44
N VAL A 50 7.86 13.76 6.35
CA VAL A 50 7.93 13.39 7.77
C VAL A 50 6.54 13.45 8.40
N PHE A 51 5.74 14.48 8.12
CA PHE A 51 4.37 14.58 8.64
C PHE A 51 3.44 13.47 8.14
N ASN A 52 3.57 13.05 6.87
CA ASN A 52 2.77 11.93 6.34
C ASN A 52 3.18 10.57 6.96
N ILE A 53 4.43 10.41 7.41
CA ILE A 53 4.89 9.22 8.15
C ILE A 53 4.31 9.23 9.57
N ASP A 54 4.23 10.40 10.22
CA ASP A 54 3.67 10.54 11.55
C ASP A 54 2.15 10.24 11.57
N ASP A 55 1.39 10.65 10.54
CA ASP A 55 -0.04 10.34 10.44
C ASP A 55 -0.29 8.83 10.30
N SER A 56 0.58 8.13 9.56
CA SER A 56 0.50 6.67 9.42
C SER A 56 0.84 5.93 10.72
N SER A 57 1.83 6.41 11.47
CA SER A 57 2.20 5.84 12.78
C SER A 57 1.14 6.13 13.84
N ALA A 58 0.48 7.29 13.81
CA ALA A 58 -0.66 7.61 14.67
C ALA A 58 -1.87 6.71 14.40
N LYS A 59 -2.19 6.43 13.13
CA LYS A 59 -3.24 5.47 12.75
C LYS A 59 -2.95 4.04 13.20
N ILE A 60 -1.69 3.61 13.09
CA ILE A 60 -1.27 2.28 13.57
C ILE A 60 -1.39 2.20 15.10
N ALA A 61 -1.02 3.25 15.82
CA ALA A 61 -1.16 3.33 17.27
C ALA A 61 -2.64 3.30 17.69
N ASP A 62 -3.52 4.02 17.00
CA ASP A 62 -4.97 4.05 17.26
C ASP A 62 -5.60 2.68 17.01
N LEU A 63 -5.24 2.00 15.90
CA LEU A 63 -5.66 0.63 15.60
C LEU A 63 -5.17 -0.39 16.64
N SER A 64 -3.94 -0.21 17.16
CA SER A 64 -3.40 -1.08 18.21
C SER A 64 -4.12 -0.86 19.55
N GLU A 65 -4.48 0.39 19.87
CA GLU A 65 -5.25 0.73 21.06
C GLU A 65 -6.71 0.22 20.97
N MET A 66 -7.34 0.31 19.78
CA MET A 66 -8.66 -0.27 19.54
C MET A 66 -8.64 -1.79 19.69
N ASN A 67 -7.63 -2.48 19.14
CA ASN A 67 -7.45 -3.92 19.31
C ASN A 67 -7.25 -4.29 20.79
N TYR A 68 -6.45 -3.53 21.54
CA TYR A 68 -6.22 -3.76 22.96
C TYR A 68 -7.52 -3.57 23.77
N LYS A 69 -8.31 -2.52 23.48
CA LYS A 69 -9.62 -2.29 24.11
C LYS A 69 -10.63 -3.40 23.74
N ALA A 70 -10.62 -3.90 22.51
CA ALA A 70 -11.46 -5.01 22.10
C ALA A 70 -11.10 -6.30 22.87
N ILE A 71 -9.81 -6.58 23.06
CA ILE A 71 -9.34 -7.72 23.86
C ILE A 71 -9.76 -7.55 25.33
N GLN A 72 -9.61 -6.36 25.93
CA GLN A 72 -10.06 -6.10 27.30
C GLN A 72 -11.58 -6.22 27.49
N LEU A 73 -12.36 -5.81 26.47
CA LEU A 73 -13.81 -6.01 26.47
C LEU A 73 -14.18 -7.49 26.40
N LEU A 74 -13.44 -8.28 25.60
CA LEU A 74 -13.60 -9.74 25.54
C LEU A 74 -13.26 -10.39 26.90
N ASP A 75 -12.19 -9.96 27.56
CA ASP A 75 -11.79 -10.43 28.90
C ASP A 75 -12.78 -10.05 30.01
N SER A 76 -13.61 -9.01 29.79
CA SER A 76 -14.63 -8.55 30.75
C SER A 76 -15.99 -9.24 30.58
N LEU A 77 -16.18 -10.04 29.55
CA LEU A 77 -17.40 -10.81 29.31
C LEU A 77 -17.44 -12.04 30.23
N ASP A 78 -18.62 -12.32 30.77
CA ASP A 78 -18.87 -13.44 31.69
C ASP A 78 -18.43 -14.79 31.10
N ASP A 79 -17.84 -15.69 31.92
CA ASP A 79 -17.26 -16.98 31.55
C ASP A 79 -18.17 -17.84 30.65
N SER A 80 -19.49 -17.74 30.80
CA SER A 80 -20.45 -18.48 29.97
C SER A 80 -20.54 -17.99 28.52
N THR A 81 -20.25 -16.69 28.30
CA THR A 81 -20.20 -16.05 26.98
C THR A 81 -18.84 -16.24 26.33
N LEU A 82 -17.78 -16.27 27.15
CA LEU A 82 -16.41 -16.55 26.71
C LEU A 82 -16.26 -18.01 26.22
N ILE A 83 -16.83 -18.98 26.94
CA ILE A 83 -16.79 -20.39 26.51
C ILE A 83 -17.48 -20.58 25.16
N LYS A 84 -18.63 -19.94 24.93
CA LYS A 84 -19.29 -19.95 23.62
C LYS A 84 -18.52 -19.22 22.54
N SER A 85 -17.85 -18.11 22.89
CA SER A 85 -17.02 -17.36 21.96
C SER A 85 -15.69 -18.05 21.68
N GLU A 86 -15.08 -18.72 22.66
CA GLU A 86 -13.89 -19.57 22.45
C GLU A 86 -14.23 -20.82 21.62
N GLU A 87 -15.37 -21.44 21.84
CA GLU A 87 -15.83 -22.59 21.05
C GLU A 87 -16.18 -22.18 19.62
N PHE A 88 -16.79 -20.99 19.43
CA PHE A 88 -17.00 -20.38 18.12
C PHE A 88 -15.67 -19.95 17.46
N LEU A 89 -14.80 -19.26 18.18
CA LEU A 89 -13.48 -18.87 17.70
C LEU A 89 -12.58 -20.08 17.45
N SER A 90 -12.59 -21.09 18.32
CA SER A 90 -11.82 -22.31 18.11
C SER A 90 -12.36 -23.12 16.94
N SER A 91 -13.67 -23.20 16.74
CA SER A 91 -14.27 -23.81 15.54
C SER A 91 -13.91 -23.03 14.27
N TYR A 92 -13.81 -21.72 14.37
CA TYR A 92 -13.40 -20.82 13.28
C TYR A 92 -11.89 -20.81 13.06
N LEU A 93 -11.09 -20.89 14.13
CA LEU A 93 -9.63 -20.87 14.08
C LEU A 93 -9.00 -22.24 13.80
N TYR A 94 -9.66 -23.33 14.21
CA TYR A 94 -9.13 -24.70 14.05
C TYR A 94 -9.56 -25.37 12.75
N ASN A 95 -10.52 -24.82 12.04
CA ASN A 95 -11.00 -25.39 10.79
C ASN A 95 -10.37 -24.67 9.57
N ASP A 96 -9.03 -24.70 9.51
CA ASP A 96 -8.24 -24.27 8.34
C ASP A 96 -8.68 -25.00 7.05
N SER A 97 -9.33 -26.17 7.22
CA SER A 97 -9.89 -26.98 6.13
C SER A 97 -11.24 -26.48 5.58
N THR A 98 -11.85 -25.44 6.18
CA THR A 98 -13.15 -24.89 5.73
C THR A 98 -13.04 -23.55 5.00
N ILE A 99 -11.88 -22.90 5.01
CA ILE A 99 -11.71 -21.69 4.23
C ILE A 99 -11.62 -22.06 2.74
N LYS A 100 -12.71 -21.84 2.05
CA LYS A 100 -12.75 -21.98 0.59
C LYS A 100 -12.43 -20.65 -0.05
N ILE A 101 -11.21 -20.46 -0.52
CA ILE A 101 -10.79 -19.30 -1.30
C ILE A 101 -11.21 -19.52 -2.75
N ILE A 102 -12.04 -18.62 -3.31
CA ILE A 102 -12.45 -18.68 -4.71
C ILE A 102 -11.45 -17.94 -5.62
N PRO A 103 -11.41 -18.29 -6.93
CA PRO A 103 -10.59 -17.55 -7.89
C PRO A 103 -11.03 -16.08 -7.99
N PRO A 104 -10.08 -15.12 -7.97
CA PRO A 104 -10.41 -13.71 -8.15
C PRO A 104 -10.82 -13.37 -9.59
N VAL A 105 -10.49 -14.20 -10.57
CA VAL A 105 -10.82 -13.99 -11.99
C VAL A 105 -11.41 -15.24 -12.59
N ASP A 106 -12.62 -15.14 -13.15
CA ASP A 106 -13.24 -16.24 -13.87
C ASP A 106 -12.58 -16.41 -15.26
N GLY A 107 -12.25 -17.63 -15.61
CA GLY A 107 -11.78 -17.96 -16.97
C GLY A 107 -10.37 -17.50 -17.32
N GLY A 108 -9.63 -16.86 -16.41
CA GLY A 108 -8.23 -16.50 -16.59
C GLY A 108 -7.29 -17.72 -16.57
N TYR A 109 -6.05 -17.53 -17.06
CA TYR A 109 -4.99 -18.53 -16.95
C TYR A 109 -3.74 -17.91 -16.31
N ILE A 110 -2.94 -18.73 -15.63
CA ILE A 110 -1.70 -18.30 -15.00
C ILE A 110 -0.61 -18.22 -16.08
N SER A 111 -0.02 -17.03 -16.22
CA SER A 111 1.12 -16.79 -17.13
C SER A 111 2.45 -16.76 -16.39
N LYS A 112 2.44 -16.46 -15.08
CA LYS A 112 3.63 -16.42 -14.26
C LYS A 112 3.31 -16.88 -12.83
N LYS A 113 4.17 -17.73 -12.30
CA LYS A 113 4.09 -18.24 -10.92
C LYS A 113 4.97 -17.42 -9.96
N ILE A 114 4.83 -17.71 -8.66
CA ILE A 114 5.81 -17.27 -7.67
C ILE A 114 7.16 -17.87 -8.03
N ASP A 115 8.15 -17.02 -8.08
CA ASP A 115 9.54 -17.41 -8.30
C ASP A 115 10.36 -17.00 -7.07
N ASN A 116 11.11 -17.97 -6.50
CA ASN A 116 11.98 -17.71 -5.36
C ASN A 116 13.30 -17.04 -5.77
N ASP A 117 13.68 -17.18 -7.04
CA ASP A 117 14.93 -16.63 -7.60
C ASP A 117 14.71 -15.26 -8.26
N SER A 118 13.46 -14.83 -8.41
CA SER A 118 13.07 -13.51 -8.94
C SER A 118 12.17 -12.77 -7.93
N PRO A 119 12.13 -11.42 -7.96
CA PRO A 119 11.28 -10.65 -7.05
C PRO A 119 9.77 -10.73 -7.37
N HIS A 120 9.28 -11.81 -7.97
CA HIS A 120 7.87 -12.02 -8.27
C HIS A 120 7.14 -12.66 -7.08
N ASN A 121 6.34 -11.86 -6.39
CA ASN A 121 5.76 -12.21 -5.08
C ASN A 121 4.40 -12.92 -5.18
N GLY A 122 3.80 -13.03 -6.37
CA GLY A 122 2.46 -13.54 -6.58
C GLY A 122 2.37 -14.41 -7.83
N ILE A 123 1.16 -14.55 -8.31
CA ILE A 123 0.86 -15.14 -9.62
C ILE A 123 0.30 -14.05 -10.54
N ASP A 124 0.60 -14.16 -11.83
CA ASP A 124 0.01 -13.29 -12.85
C ASP A 124 -1.09 -14.04 -13.59
N ILE A 125 -2.32 -13.54 -13.49
CA ILE A 125 -3.52 -14.13 -14.09
C ILE A 125 -3.91 -13.27 -15.30
N VAL A 126 -3.76 -13.84 -16.49
CA VAL A 126 -4.09 -13.17 -17.76
C VAL A 126 -5.56 -13.33 -18.07
N ALA A 127 -6.21 -12.20 -18.34
CA ALA A 127 -7.57 -12.12 -18.86
C ALA A 127 -7.74 -10.82 -19.66
N LYS A 128 -8.91 -10.62 -20.26
CA LYS A 128 -9.22 -9.42 -21.03
C LYS A 128 -9.24 -8.19 -20.10
N ARG A 129 -8.67 -7.06 -20.55
CA ARG A 129 -8.77 -5.78 -19.85
C ARG A 129 -10.23 -5.43 -19.53
N GLY A 130 -10.50 -5.01 -18.30
CA GLY A 130 -11.85 -4.71 -17.82
C GLY A 130 -12.61 -5.93 -17.27
N THR A 131 -12.03 -7.13 -17.28
CA THR A 131 -12.59 -8.31 -16.61
C THR A 131 -12.79 -8.02 -15.13
N ASP A 132 -13.90 -8.51 -14.57
CA ASP A 132 -14.22 -8.37 -13.16
C ASP A 132 -13.22 -9.14 -12.29
N ILE A 133 -12.74 -8.48 -11.26
CA ILE A 133 -11.96 -9.09 -10.19
C ILE A 133 -12.86 -9.21 -8.98
N LYS A 134 -12.99 -10.43 -8.47
CA LYS A 134 -13.85 -10.80 -7.34
C LYS A 134 -13.04 -10.91 -6.06
N CYS A 135 -13.68 -10.61 -4.95
CA CYS A 135 -13.13 -10.86 -3.62
C CYS A 135 -13.09 -12.37 -3.35
N PRO A 136 -11.94 -12.97 -3.04
CA PRO A 136 -11.83 -14.43 -2.90
C PRO A 136 -12.30 -14.95 -1.54
N LEU A 137 -12.45 -14.07 -0.54
CA LEU A 137 -12.87 -14.36 0.83
C LEU A 137 -13.40 -13.07 1.46
N ASP A 138 -14.35 -13.19 2.40
CA ASP A 138 -14.86 -12.04 3.15
C ASP A 138 -13.72 -11.24 3.80
N GLY A 139 -13.83 -9.90 3.83
CA GLY A 139 -12.76 -9.09 4.39
C GLY A 139 -13.05 -7.59 4.45
N ILE A 140 -12.04 -6.86 4.89
CA ILE A 140 -12.05 -5.40 4.96
C ILE A 140 -10.94 -4.86 4.06
N VAL A 141 -11.28 -3.88 3.23
CA VAL A 141 -10.32 -3.17 2.39
C VAL A 141 -9.40 -2.33 3.28
N VAL A 142 -8.09 -2.61 3.24
CA VAL A 142 -7.10 -1.91 4.06
C VAL A 142 -6.22 -0.96 3.28
N PHE A 143 -6.23 -1.05 1.94
CA PHE A 143 -5.48 -0.12 1.09
C PHE A 143 -6.09 -0.03 -0.30
N VAL A 144 -6.24 1.20 -0.79
CA VAL A 144 -6.59 1.54 -2.17
C VAL A 144 -5.68 2.67 -2.64
N GLY A 145 -4.85 2.42 -3.65
CA GLY A 145 -3.94 3.46 -4.14
C GLY A 145 -2.95 2.96 -5.18
N GLU A 146 -2.05 3.83 -5.59
CA GLU A 146 -0.95 3.48 -6.49
C GLU A 146 0.26 3.00 -5.66
N LYS A 147 0.83 1.86 -6.01
CA LYS A 147 1.96 1.25 -5.29
C LYS A 147 3.07 0.80 -6.24
N GLY A 148 4.00 1.69 -6.52
CA GLY A 148 5.22 1.39 -7.27
C GLY A 148 4.98 0.61 -8.56
N ASN A 149 5.64 -0.53 -8.72
CA ASN A 149 5.53 -1.37 -9.92
C ASN A 149 4.14 -1.99 -10.11
N LEU A 150 3.36 -2.16 -9.03
CA LEU A 150 2.02 -2.77 -9.07
C LEU A 150 0.95 -1.82 -9.62
N GLY A 151 1.24 -0.53 -9.80
CA GLY A 151 0.27 0.46 -10.27
C GLY A 151 -0.92 0.58 -9.32
N ASN A 152 -2.13 0.70 -9.86
CA ASN A 152 -3.35 0.73 -9.04
C ASN A 152 -3.50 -0.57 -8.27
N THR A 153 -3.39 -0.47 -6.96
CA THR A 153 -3.28 -1.60 -6.03
C THR A 153 -4.41 -1.57 -5.01
N LEU A 154 -5.00 -2.72 -4.77
CA LEU A 154 -5.97 -2.98 -3.72
C LEU A 154 -5.39 -4.03 -2.76
N ILE A 155 -5.57 -3.83 -1.44
CA ILE A 155 -5.22 -4.81 -0.42
C ILE A 155 -6.43 -5.03 0.48
N ILE A 156 -6.75 -6.30 0.72
CA ILE A 156 -7.87 -6.71 1.58
C ILE A 156 -7.31 -7.57 2.72
N SER A 157 -7.73 -7.27 3.93
CA SER A 157 -7.51 -8.07 5.13
C SER A 157 -8.68 -9.02 5.33
N HIS A 158 -8.39 -10.29 5.55
CA HIS A 158 -9.36 -11.35 5.74
C HIS A 158 -9.20 -12.02 7.12
N PRO A 159 -10.18 -12.80 7.57
CA PRO A 159 -10.05 -13.59 8.78
C PRO A 159 -8.81 -14.48 8.81
N LEU A 160 -8.39 -14.91 10.00
CA LEU A 160 -7.26 -15.80 10.24
C LEU A 160 -5.89 -15.28 9.76
N GLY A 161 -5.74 -13.94 9.68
CA GLY A 161 -4.48 -13.29 9.30
C GLY A 161 -4.14 -13.41 7.81
N TYR A 162 -5.13 -13.70 6.96
CA TYR A 162 -4.95 -13.66 5.51
C TYR A 162 -5.02 -12.22 4.98
N PHE A 163 -4.23 -11.94 3.96
CA PHE A 163 -4.26 -10.73 3.15
C PHE A 163 -4.19 -11.12 1.69
N THR A 164 -4.94 -10.39 0.87
CA THR A 164 -4.83 -10.49 -0.59
C THR A 164 -4.44 -9.16 -1.20
N ILE A 165 -3.57 -9.21 -2.20
CA ILE A 165 -3.04 -8.04 -2.91
C ILE A 165 -3.38 -8.18 -4.38
N TYR A 166 -3.91 -7.12 -4.97
CA TYR A 166 -4.33 -7.03 -6.37
C TYR A 166 -3.59 -5.89 -7.04
N GLY A 167 -2.68 -6.20 -7.95
CA GLY A 167 -1.92 -5.24 -8.74
C GLY A 167 -2.46 -5.06 -10.15
N HIS A 168 -2.00 -4.00 -10.81
CA HIS A 168 -2.27 -3.65 -12.21
C HIS A 168 -3.73 -3.34 -12.54
N ASN A 169 -4.56 -3.01 -11.52
CA ASN A 169 -5.99 -2.74 -11.73
C ASN A 169 -6.21 -1.56 -12.68
N ASP A 170 -7.23 -1.66 -13.55
CA ASP A 170 -7.69 -0.55 -14.38
C ASP A 170 -8.53 0.43 -13.54
N LYS A 171 -9.46 -0.11 -12.76
CA LYS A 171 -10.32 0.64 -11.85
C LYS A 171 -10.60 -0.18 -10.59
N ILE A 172 -10.47 0.45 -9.42
CA ILE A 172 -10.89 -0.10 -8.13
C ILE A 172 -12.31 0.42 -7.87
N LEU A 173 -13.21 -0.46 -7.40
CA LEU A 173 -14.64 -0.20 -7.25
C LEU A 173 -15.06 -0.09 -5.78
N VAL A 174 -14.13 -0.35 -4.86
CA VAL A 174 -14.34 -0.33 -3.41
C VAL A 174 -13.43 0.72 -2.76
N SER A 175 -13.75 1.11 -1.54
CA SER A 175 -13.03 2.13 -0.76
C SER A 175 -12.32 1.53 0.44
N GLU A 176 -11.30 2.21 0.96
CA GLU A 176 -10.67 1.81 2.23
C GLU A 176 -11.70 1.75 3.36
N MET A 177 -11.54 0.78 4.26
CA MET A 177 -12.41 0.44 5.38
C MET A 177 -13.79 -0.12 4.98
N GLU A 178 -14.04 -0.37 3.70
CA GLU A 178 -15.23 -1.06 3.23
C GLU A 178 -15.15 -2.55 3.52
N TYR A 179 -16.24 -3.13 4.03
CA TYR A 179 -16.38 -4.56 4.18
C TYR A 179 -16.87 -5.16 2.85
N VAL A 180 -16.21 -6.21 2.40
CA VAL A 180 -16.50 -6.91 1.14
C VAL A 180 -16.74 -8.39 1.41
N TYR A 181 -17.72 -8.95 0.71
CA TYR A 181 -18.04 -10.37 0.81
C TYR A 181 -17.36 -11.19 -0.29
N GLN A 182 -17.18 -12.47 -0.05
CA GLN A 182 -16.70 -13.41 -1.05
C GLN A 182 -17.58 -13.36 -2.30
N GLY A 183 -16.98 -13.16 -3.45
CA GLY A 183 -17.66 -13.05 -4.74
C GLY A 183 -18.02 -11.62 -5.16
N ASP A 184 -17.92 -10.62 -4.28
CA ASP A 184 -18.14 -9.22 -4.64
C ASP A 184 -17.14 -8.75 -5.70
N ILE A 185 -17.60 -7.93 -6.64
CA ILE A 185 -16.74 -7.32 -7.65
C ILE A 185 -16.03 -6.12 -7.02
N ILE A 186 -14.71 -6.25 -6.80
CA ILE A 186 -13.89 -5.27 -6.09
C ILE A 186 -13.09 -4.36 -7.01
N SER A 187 -12.76 -4.84 -8.22
CA SER A 187 -11.99 -4.05 -9.19
C SER A 187 -12.15 -4.59 -10.60
N LYS A 188 -11.53 -3.91 -11.57
CA LYS A 188 -11.42 -4.32 -12.98
C LYS A 188 -9.97 -4.58 -13.33
N LEU A 189 -9.71 -5.70 -14.00
CA LEU A 189 -8.40 -6.10 -14.49
C LEU A 189 -7.86 -5.06 -15.48
N GLY A 190 -6.62 -4.66 -15.29
CA GLY A 190 -5.97 -3.61 -16.07
C GLY A 190 -4.57 -3.93 -16.54
N SER A 191 -3.79 -2.86 -16.71
CA SER A 191 -2.38 -2.89 -17.12
C SER A 191 -1.70 -1.62 -16.61
N THR A 192 -1.96 -1.23 -15.35
CA THR A 192 -1.33 -0.06 -14.72
C THR A 192 -0.01 -0.44 -14.06
N GLY A 193 0.88 0.53 -13.82
CA GLY A 193 2.21 0.27 -13.28
C GLY A 193 3.17 -0.37 -14.29
N GLN A 194 4.08 -1.21 -13.82
CA GLN A 194 5.08 -1.87 -14.66
C GLN A 194 4.56 -3.25 -15.14
N THR A 195 4.06 -3.31 -16.36
CA THR A 195 3.47 -4.53 -16.94
C THR A 195 3.69 -4.60 -18.45
N THR A 196 3.70 -5.81 -19.02
CA THR A 196 3.83 -6.05 -20.46
C THR A 196 2.48 -6.19 -21.16
N GLY A 197 1.38 -6.29 -20.43
CA GLY A 197 0.03 -6.43 -20.97
C GLY A 197 -1.02 -6.64 -19.89
N PRO A 198 -2.30 -6.72 -20.26
CA PRO A 198 -3.38 -6.86 -19.28
C PRO A 198 -3.30 -8.18 -18.50
N HIS A 199 -3.16 -8.09 -17.18
CA HIS A 199 -3.21 -9.21 -16.25
C HIS A 199 -3.51 -8.70 -14.84
N LEU A 200 -3.91 -9.58 -13.95
CA LEU A 200 -3.96 -9.35 -12.51
C LEU A 200 -2.70 -9.93 -11.89
N HIS A 201 -1.93 -9.11 -11.20
CA HIS A 201 -0.94 -9.59 -10.24
C HIS A 201 -1.65 -9.88 -8.93
N PHE A 202 -1.59 -11.14 -8.45
CA PHE A 202 -2.33 -11.61 -7.29
C PHE A 202 -1.43 -12.28 -6.26
N GLU A 203 -1.47 -11.78 -5.03
CA GLU A 203 -0.72 -12.33 -3.91
C GLU A 203 -1.65 -12.76 -2.78
N ILE A 204 -1.29 -13.86 -2.09
CA ILE A 204 -1.89 -14.26 -0.81
C ILE A 204 -0.80 -14.28 0.25
N TRP A 205 -1.09 -13.66 1.38
CA TRP A 205 -0.23 -13.65 2.56
C TRP A 205 -0.99 -14.16 3.76
N ARG A 206 -0.31 -14.83 4.69
CA ARG A 206 -0.86 -15.23 5.99
C ARG A 206 0.19 -15.01 7.07
N ASN A 207 -0.16 -14.25 8.11
CA ASN A 207 0.73 -13.95 9.24
C ASN A 207 2.11 -13.43 8.78
N GLY A 208 2.14 -12.54 7.80
CA GLY A 208 3.35 -11.95 7.25
C GLY A 208 4.19 -12.85 6.33
N LYS A 209 3.71 -14.06 6.00
CA LYS A 209 4.36 -14.99 5.07
C LYS A 209 3.56 -15.12 3.79
N ARG A 210 4.26 -15.15 2.66
CA ARG A 210 3.66 -15.42 1.35
C ARG A 210 3.17 -16.86 1.26
N ILE A 211 2.01 -17.04 0.65
CA ILE A 211 1.44 -18.34 0.33
C ILE A 211 1.25 -18.41 -1.18
N ASN A 212 1.58 -19.54 -1.77
CA ASN A 212 1.35 -19.75 -3.19
C ASN A 212 -0.17 -19.87 -3.46
N PRO A 213 -0.79 -18.93 -4.21
CA PRO A 213 -2.23 -18.97 -4.48
C PRO A 213 -2.70 -20.27 -5.15
N ILE A 214 -1.83 -20.90 -5.95
CA ILE A 214 -2.15 -22.16 -6.64
C ILE A 214 -2.45 -23.30 -5.66
N THR A 215 -1.82 -23.29 -4.48
CA THR A 215 -2.05 -24.35 -3.46
C THR A 215 -3.38 -24.21 -2.73
N LEU A 216 -3.97 -23.00 -2.75
CA LEU A 216 -5.23 -22.70 -2.06
C LEU A 216 -6.43 -22.66 -3.01
N ILE A 217 -6.20 -22.39 -4.29
CA ILE A 217 -7.23 -22.26 -5.32
C ILE A 217 -7.07 -23.38 -6.34
N ASN A 218 -7.79 -24.47 -6.12
CA ASN A 218 -7.68 -25.70 -6.92
C ASN A 218 -7.88 -25.46 -8.43
N GLU A 219 -8.74 -24.52 -8.81
CA GLU A 219 -9.03 -24.21 -10.21
C GLU A 219 -7.80 -23.68 -10.98
N TYR A 220 -6.79 -23.15 -10.29
CA TYR A 220 -5.57 -22.67 -10.92
C TYR A 220 -4.54 -23.78 -11.16
N GLY A 221 -4.58 -24.87 -10.39
CA GLY A 221 -3.73 -26.04 -10.63
C GLY A 221 -4.04 -26.73 -11.96
N GLU A 222 -5.30 -26.66 -12.42
CA GLU A 222 -5.73 -27.28 -13.69
C GLU A 222 -5.51 -26.36 -14.91
N LYS A 223 -5.44 -25.05 -14.72
CA LYS A 223 -5.33 -24.02 -15.80
C LYS A 223 -3.93 -23.43 -15.95
N ASP A 224 -2.95 -24.05 -15.35
CA ASP A 224 -1.58 -23.55 -15.40
C ASP A 224 -0.92 -23.86 -16.74
N VAL A 225 -0.55 -22.80 -17.47
CA VAL A 225 0.14 -22.91 -18.76
C VAL A 225 1.60 -22.45 -18.70
N SER A 226 2.10 -22.07 -17.53
CA SER A 226 3.46 -21.56 -17.34
C SER A 226 4.56 -22.63 -17.52
N GLU A 227 4.18 -23.91 -17.65
CA GLU A 227 5.07 -25.05 -17.85
C GLU A 227 5.08 -25.58 -19.30
N ARG A 228 4.47 -24.87 -20.27
CA ARG A 228 4.44 -25.27 -21.67
C ARG A 228 5.43 -24.48 -22.52
#